data_d9b151e67a7614184eff0d6fe2d23952
#
_entry.id   d9b151e67a7614184eff0d6fe2d23952
#
_cell.length_a   1.000
_cell.length_b   1.000
_cell.length_c   1.000
_cell.angle_alpha   90.00
_cell.angle_beta   90.00
_cell.angle_gamma   90.00
#
_symmetry.space_group_name_H-M   'P 1'
#
loop_
_entity.id
_entity.type
_entity.pdbx_description
1 polymer ?
#
loop_
_entity_poly.entity_id
_entity_poly.type
_entity_poly.pdbx_seq_one_letter_code
_entity_poly.pdbx_strand_id
1 'polypeptide(L)'
;MAKQKKPVKPFLTDVKTLRDRARKHIAGGGVTFTYKGDVKKAIDILQAVLATEIVCVLRYTMHAVAAQGISSEGVKAEFAQHAKEEQGHMNEVAERINQLGGVPDFNPTTLTSRAASEYGTAGNLVEMIKENLIAERIAVDHYRELIRYFGDKDPGTRTMLEGILVVEEEHANDMHDLLVAHQGHPML
;
A
#
# COMPACT_ATOMS: atom_id res chain seq x y z
N MET A 1 -12.78 -54.93 -17.42
CA MET A 1 -12.50 -53.62 -18.04
C MET A 1 -11.65 -52.78 -17.08
N ALA A 2 -10.37 -52.60 -17.39
CA ALA A 2 -9.48 -51.80 -16.56
C ALA A 2 -9.80 -50.31 -16.76
N LYS A 3 -10.14 -49.60 -15.66
CA LYS A 3 -10.30 -48.14 -15.69
C LYS A 3 -8.93 -47.48 -15.98
N GLN A 4 -8.76 -46.92 -17.17
CA GLN A 4 -7.59 -46.06 -17.47
C GLN A 4 -7.56 -44.90 -16.48
N LYS A 5 -6.53 -44.87 -15.63
CA LYS A 5 -6.26 -43.68 -14.78
C LYS A 5 -5.97 -42.51 -15.69
N LYS A 6 -6.74 -41.43 -15.59
CA LYS A 6 -6.40 -40.14 -16.25
C LYS A 6 -5.00 -39.74 -15.85
N PRO A 7 -4.16 -39.32 -16.80
CA PRO A 7 -2.80 -38.86 -16.47
C PRO A 7 -2.88 -37.66 -15.50
N VAL A 8 -2.18 -37.78 -14.39
CA VAL A 8 -2.05 -36.68 -13.42
C VAL A 8 -1.26 -35.57 -14.10
N LYS A 9 -1.84 -34.40 -14.27
CA LYS A 9 -1.10 -33.25 -14.79
C LYS A 9 0.03 -32.91 -13.81
N PRO A 10 1.27 -32.71 -14.28
CA PRO A 10 2.35 -32.32 -13.40
C PRO A 10 2.05 -30.95 -12.76
N PHE A 11 2.41 -30.81 -11.48
CA PHE A 11 2.19 -29.58 -10.72
C PHE A 11 2.90 -28.37 -11.36
N LEU A 12 4.11 -28.57 -11.87
CA LEU A 12 4.90 -27.53 -12.54
C LEU A 12 4.81 -27.67 -14.07
N THR A 13 4.80 -26.53 -14.75
CA THR A 13 4.95 -26.47 -16.21
C THR A 13 6.39 -26.81 -16.61
N ASP A 14 6.59 -27.63 -17.65
CA ASP A 14 7.92 -27.95 -18.15
C ASP A 14 8.63 -26.72 -18.75
N VAL A 15 9.95 -26.72 -18.68
CA VAL A 15 10.80 -25.55 -19.05
C VAL A 15 10.67 -25.19 -20.53
N LYS A 16 10.46 -26.17 -21.43
CA LYS A 16 10.29 -25.91 -22.87
C LYS A 16 9.02 -25.10 -23.11
N THR A 17 7.90 -25.51 -22.49
CA THR A 17 6.62 -24.79 -22.56
C THR A 17 6.75 -23.36 -22.01
N LEU A 18 7.49 -23.15 -20.89
CA LEU A 18 7.73 -21.82 -20.32
C LEU A 18 8.51 -20.94 -21.33
N ARG A 19 9.57 -21.46 -21.94
CA ARG A 19 10.38 -20.74 -22.93
C ARG A 19 9.59 -20.39 -24.18
N ASP A 20 8.74 -21.29 -24.66
CA ASP A 20 7.91 -21.04 -25.84
C ASP A 20 6.83 -20.00 -25.60
N ARG A 21 6.21 -20.00 -24.40
CA ARG A 21 5.26 -18.96 -23.97
C ARG A 21 5.91 -17.60 -23.85
N ALA A 22 7.09 -17.51 -23.21
CA ALA A 22 7.82 -16.26 -23.02
C ALA A 22 8.14 -15.58 -24.36
N ARG A 23 8.57 -16.35 -25.39
CA ARG A 23 8.87 -15.82 -26.72
C ARG A 23 7.63 -15.30 -27.45
N LYS A 24 6.47 -15.93 -27.25
CA LYS A 24 5.23 -15.56 -27.97
C LYS A 24 4.60 -14.26 -27.47
N HIS A 25 4.87 -13.88 -26.21
CA HIS A 25 4.18 -12.76 -25.55
C HIS A 25 5.15 -11.68 -25.05
N ILE A 26 6.27 -11.52 -25.70
CA ILE A 26 7.34 -10.58 -25.30
C ILE A 26 6.85 -9.11 -25.23
N ALA A 27 5.88 -8.73 -26.07
CA ALA A 27 5.31 -7.38 -26.09
C ALA A 27 4.46 -7.04 -24.84
N GLY A 28 4.06 -8.04 -24.06
CA GLY A 28 3.30 -7.85 -22.83
C GLY A 28 4.13 -7.40 -21.61
N GLY A 29 5.46 -7.24 -21.78
CA GLY A 29 6.35 -6.79 -20.71
C GLY A 29 6.30 -7.72 -19.49
N GLY A 30 6.09 -7.16 -18.31
CA GLY A 30 6.00 -7.90 -17.05
C GLY A 30 4.71 -8.69 -16.87
N VAL A 31 3.64 -8.35 -17.61
CA VAL A 31 2.36 -9.07 -17.57
C VAL A 31 2.45 -10.30 -18.48
N THR A 32 2.67 -11.46 -17.90
CA THR A 32 2.83 -12.71 -18.63
C THR A 32 1.47 -13.36 -18.97
N PHE A 33 1.47 -14.29 -19.91
CA PHE A 33 0.27 -15.06 -20.30
C PHE A 33 -0.44 -15.76 -19.12
N THR A 34 0.27 -16.02 -18.03
CA THR A 34 -0.27 -16.70 -16.84
C THR A 34 -0.84 -15.75 -15.80
N TYR A 35 -0.77 -14.43 -16.05
CA TYR A 35 -1.42 -13.46 -15.18
C TYR A 35 -2.94 -13.72 -15.16
N LYS A 36 -3.51 -13.91 -13.97
CA LYS A 36 -4.91 -14.31 -13.80
C LYS A 36 -5.83 -13.17 -13.35
N GLY A 37 -5.24 -12.03 -13.03
CA GLY A 37 -5.99 -10.84 -12.62
C GLY A 37 -6.55 -10.07 -13.81
N ASP A 38 -7.40 -9.09 -13.51
CA ASP A 38 -7.79 -8.03 -14.42
C ASP A 38 -6.79 -6.89 -14.30
N VAL A 39 -5.91 -6.72 -15.31
CA VAL A 39 -4.84 -5.72 -15.30
C VAL A 39 -5.39 -4.31 -15.17
N LYS A 40 -6.47 -3.99 -15.92
CA LYS A 40 -7.07 -2.66 -15.84
C LYS A 40 -7.60 -2.37 -14.45
N LYS A 41 -8.34 -3.31 -13.87
CA LYS A 41 -8.88 -3.18 -12.52
C LYS A 41 -7.78 -3.10 -11.46
N ALA A 42 -6.68 -3.85 -11.64
CA ALA A 42 -5.53 -3.79 -10.75
C ALA A 42 -4.89 -2.39 -10.77
N ILE A 43 -4.69 -1.82 -11.97
CA ILE A 43 -4.18 -0.45 -12.14
C ILE A 43 -5.14 0.56 -11.49
N ASP A 44 -6.45 0.49 -11.76
CA ASP A 44 -7.44 1.41 -11.19
C ASP A 44 -7.41 1.40 -9.65
N ILE A 45 -7.29 0.21 -9.03
CA ILE A 45 -7.15 0.07 -7.58
C ILE A 45 -5.84 0.68 -7.09
N LEU A 46 -4.72 0.36 -7.72
CA LEU A 46 -3.40 0.88 -7.32
C LEU A 46 -3.29 2.40 -7.49
N GLN A 47 -4.02 3.01 -8.43
CA GLN A 47 -4.11 4.48 -8.54
C GLN A 47 -4.77 5.13 -7.32
N ALA A 48 -5.76 4.46 -6.72
CA ALA A 48 -6.37 4.93 -5.48
C ALA A 48 -5.42 4.76 -4.28
N VAL A 49 -4.69 3.64 -4.23
CA VAL A 49 -3.64 3.41 -3.22
C VAL A 49 -2.55 4.48 -3.36
N LEU A 50 -2.04 4.72 -4.57
CA LEU A 50 -1.05 5.76 -4.83
C LEU A 50 -1.50 7.14 -4.33
N ALA A 51 -2.75 7.50 -4.57
CA ALA A 51 -3.29 8.77 -4.09
C ALA A 51 -3.34 8.81 -2.55
N THR A 52 -3.63 7.69 -1.89
CA THR A 52 -3.63 7.57 -0.43
C THR A 52 -2.24 7.80 0.14
N GLU A 53 -1.21 7.12 -0.39
CA GLU A 53 0.19 7.31 0.02
C GLU A 53 0.66 8.75 -0.15
N ILE A 54 0.33 9.39 -1.29
CA ILE A 54 0.68 10.79 -1.53
C ILE A 54 0.02 11.71 -0.47
N VAL A 55 -1.25 11.47 -0.14
CA VAL A 55 -1.95 12.24 0.90
C VAL A 55 -1.31 12.03 2.27
N CYS A 56 -0.89 10.80 2.60
CA CYS A 56 -0.17 10.49 3.85
C CYS A 56 1.19 11.19 3.91
N VAL A 57 2.00 11.14 2.84
CA VAL A 57 3.28 11.89 2.75
C VAL A 57 3.07 13.38 3.04
N LEU A 58 2.07 13.99 2.37
CA LEU A 58 1.80 15.42 2.52
C LEU A 58 1.33 15.78 3.94
N ARG A 59 0.47 14.95 4.53
CA ARG A 59 -0.06 15.15 5.88
C ARG A 59 1.04 15.00 6.93
N TYR A 60 1.83 13.92 6.91
CA TYR A 60 2.93 13.72 7.83
C TYR A 60 4.02 14.80 7.71
N THR A 61 4.36 15.19 6.48
CA THR A 61 5.31 16.30 6.23
C THR A 61 4.80 17.59 6.85
N MET A 62 3.52 17.93 6.65
CA MET A 62 2.91 19.12 7.21
C MET A 62 2.88 19.06 8.75
N HIS A 63 2.49 17.92 9.34
CA HIS A 63 2.46 17.75 10.79
C HIS A 63 3.86 17.81 11.41
N ALA A 64 4.90 17.24 10.77
CA ALA A 64 6.29 17.33 11.22
C ALA A 64 6.78 18.79 11.31
N VAL A 65 6.36 19.64 10.37
CA VAL A 65 6.73 21.06 10.35
C VAL A 65 5.88 21.89 11.34
N ALA A 66 4.58 21.60 11.41
CA ALA A 66 3.61 22.41 12.17
C ALA A 66 3.55 22.09 13.66
N ALA A 67 3.97 20.89 14.09
CA ALA A 67 3.92 20.49 15.50
C ALA A 67 4.72 21.43 16.39
N GLN A 68 4.14 21.88 17.51
CA GLN A 68 4.71 22.86 18.43
C GLN A 68 4.47 22.44 19.89
N GLY A 69 5.29 22.96 20.78
CA GLY A 69 5.19 22.76 22.22
C GLY A 69 6.39 22.03 22.82
N ILE A 70 6.45 21.98 24.15
CA ILE A 70 7.60 21.44 24.91
C ILE A 70 7.90 19.99 24.56
N SER A 71 6.88 19.19 24.28
CA SER A 71 7.00 17.76 23.97
C SER A 71 6.95 17.45 22.46
N SER A 72 7.12 18.46 21.59
CA SER A 72 6.91 18.26 20.15
C SER A 72 8.10 17.65 19.42
N GLU A 73 9.33 17.74 19.93
CA GLU A 73 10.53 17.34 19.16
C GLU A 73 10.56 15.84 18.83
N GLY A 74 10.22 14.95 19.77
CA GLY A 74 10.12 13.52 19.51
C GLY A 74 9.02 13.21 18.50
N VAL A 75 7.85 13.86 18.63
CA VAL A 75 6.71 13.67 17.72
C VAL A 75 7.01 14.17 16.30
N LYS A 76 7.72 15.31 16.18
CA LYS A 76 8.19 15.81 14.87
C LYS A 76 9.11 14.82 14.17
N ALA A 77 10.05 14.24 14.94
CA ALA A 77 10.98 13.25 14.39
C ALA A 77 10.22 12.03 13.88
N GLU A 78 9.24 11.54 14.63
CA GLU A 78 8.38 10.41 14.25
C GLU A 78 7.56 10.73 13.00
N PHE A 79 6.87 11.87 12.97
CA PHE A 79 6.12 12.30 11.79
C PHE A 79 7.03 12.44 10.55
N ALA A 80 8.26 12.94 10.71
CA ALA A 80 9.21 13.06 9.61
C ALA A 80 9.71 11.69 9.11
N GLN A 81 9.88 10.73 10.01
CA GLN A 81 10.23 9.35 9.67
C GLN A 81 9.10 8.70 8.89
N HIS A 82 7.86 8.75 9.41
CA HIS A 82 6.70 8.17 8.72
C HIS A 82 6.50 8.83 7.34
N ALA A 83 6.64 10.16 7.21
CA ALA A 83 6.57 10.82 5.90
C ALA A 83 7.55 10.24 4.88
N LYS A 84 8.75 9.83 5.32
CA LYS A 84 9.76 9.22 4.46
C LYS A 84 9.41 7.77 4.10
N GLU A 85 8.83 7.02 5.03
CA GLU A 85 8.40 5.63 4.81
C GLU A 85 7.21 5.60 3.86
N GLU A 86 6.21 6.48 4.05
CA GLU A 86 5.10 6.67 3.12
C GLU A 86 5.57 7.06 1.70
N GLN A 87 6.64 7.86 1.60
CA GLN A 87 7.25 8.14 0.30
C GLN A 87 7.83 6.86 -0.34
N GLY A 88 8.33 5.94 0.46
CA GLY A 88 8.75 4.60 0.01
C GLY A 88 7.58 3.82 -0.56
N HIS A 89 6.47 3.71 0.19
CA HIS A 89 5.23 3.05 -0.23
C HIS A 89 4.67 3.65 -1.52
N MET A 90 4.59 4.98 -1.60
CA MET A 90 4.20 5.72 -2.80
C MET A 90 5.01 5.30 -4.03
N ASN A 91 6.33 5.19 -3.90
CA ASN A 91 7.21 4.80 -5.00
C ASN A 91 6.99 3.33 -5.40
N GLU A 92 6.87 2.41 -4.43
CA GLU A 92 6.61 0.99 -4.70
C GLU A 92 5.29 0.79 -5.46
N VAL A 93 4.23 1.47 -5.04
CA VAL A 93 2.93 1.42 -5.71
C VAL A 93 3.00 2.01 -7.12
N ALA A 94 3.68 3.15 -7.29
CA ALA A 94 3.87 3.78 -8.61
C ALA A 94 4.65 2.87 -9.56
N GLU A 95 5.73 2.24 -9.09
CA GLU A 95 6.49 1.27 -9.87
C GLU A 95 5.65 0.05 -10.24
N ARG A 96 4.79 -0.42 -9.33
CA ARG A 96 3.90 -1.55 -9.62
C ARG A 96 2.87 -1.20 -10.70
N ILE A 97 2.29 -0.01 -10.69
CA ILE A 97 1.41 0.48 -11.76
C ILE A 97 2.14 0.43 -13.10
N ASN A 98 3.37 0.93 -13.15
CA ASN A 98 4.20 0.93 -14.36
C ASN A 98 4.51 -0.50 -14.85
N GLN A 99 4.85 -1.43 -13.95
CA GLN A 99 5.10 -2.85 -14.28
C GLN A 99 3.87 -3.54 -14.87
N LEU A 100 2.66 -3.11 -14.49
CA LEU A 100 1.40 -3.58 -15.05
C LEU A 100 1.04 -2.90 -16.38
N GLY A 101 1.87 -1.96 -16.87
CA GLY A 101 1.67 -1.23 -18.12
C GLY A 101 0.80 0.02 -17.99
N GLY A 102 0.52 0.47 -16.75
CA GLY A 102 -0.15 1.73 -16.46
C GLY A 102 0.82 2.91 -16.36
N VAL A 103 0.27 4.12 -16.29
CA VAL A 103 1.00 5.35 -15.99
C VAL A 103 0.56 5.84 -14.62
N PRO A 104 1.47 5.96 -13.61
CA PRO A 104 1.10 6.45 -12.30
C PRO A 104 0.55 7.88 -12.36
N ASP A 105 -0.60 8.11 -11.69
CA ASP A 105 -1.27 9.41 -11.69
C ASP A 105 -0.92 10.22 -10.43
N PHE A 106 -0.02 11.18 -10.58
CA PHE A 106 0.39 12.15 -9.56
C PHE A 106 -0.37 13.48 -9.65
N ASN A 107 -1.47 13.57 -10.39
CA ASN A 107 -2.21 14.82 -10.55
C ASN A 107 -2.74 15.35 -9.20
N PRO A 108 -2.24 16.52 -8.71
CA PRO A 108 -2.62 17.02 -7.39
C PRO A 108 -4.08 17.44 -7.30
N THR A 109 -4.75 17.73 -8.43
CA THR A 109 -6.15 18.18 -8.43
C THR A 109 -7.16 17.07 -8.09
N THR A 110 -6.74 15.81 -8.19
CA THR A 110 -7.62 14.64 -7.97
C THR A 110 -7.18 13.77 -6.80
N LEU A 111 -6.10 14.10 -6.09
CA LEU A 111 -5.55 13.28 -5.01
C LEU A 111 -6.58 12.97 -3.93
N THR A 112 -7.15 14.00 -3.32
CA THR A 112 -8.10 13.85 -2.21
C THR A 112 -9.40 13.14 -2.59
N SER A 113 -9.81 13.20 -3.87
CA SER A 113 -11.00 12.49 -4.33
C SER A 113 -10.77 11.00 -4.61
N ARG A 114 -9.50 10.56 -4.73
CA ARG A 114 -9.10 9.17 -4.96
C ARG A 114 -8.55 8.49 -3.71
N ALA A 115 -8.03 9.26 -2.76
CA ALA A 115 -7.43 8.75 -1.54
C ALA A 115 -8.48 8.14 -0.60
N ALA A 116 -8.11 7.06 0.09
CA ALA A 116 -8.90 6.48 1.17
C ALA A 116 -8.73 7.26 2.48
N SER A 117 -7.55 7.86 2.71
CA SER A 117 -7.27 8.72 3.86
C SER A 117 -7.59 10.17 3.58
N GLU A 118 -8.11 10.89 4.58
CA GLU A 118 -8.40 12.30 4.48
C GLU A 118 -7.14 13.15 4.74
N TYR A 119 -7.04 14.30 4.06
CA TYR A 119 -6.03 15.31 4.37
C TYR A 119 -6.50 16.17 5.53
N GLY A 120 -6.05 15.85 6.75
CA GLY A 120 -6.40 16.58 7.97
C GLY A 120 -5.34 17.64 8.31
N THR A 121 -5.79 18.82 8.74
CA THR A 121 -4.96 19.92 9.27
C THR A 121 -5.29 20.13 10.76
N ALA A 122 -4.92 19.16 11.60
CA ALA A 122 -5.20 19.22 13.04
C ALA A 122 -4.55 20.43 13.73
N GLY A 123 -5.25 21.03 14.68
CA GLY A 123 -4.86 22.32 15.28
C GLY A 123 -3.84 22.24 16.40
N ASN A 124 -3.68 21.06 17.05
CA ASN A 124 -2.73 20.87 18.15
C ASN A 124 -2.06 19.49 18.08
N LEU A 125 -0.99 19.30 18.85
CA LEU A 125 -0.17 18.10 18.80
C LEU A 125 -0.96 16.79 19.00
N VAL A 126 -1.86 16.78 19.98
CA VAL A 126 -2.66 15.60 20.30
C VAL A 126 -3.66 15.26 19.19
N GLU A 127 -4.27 16.28 18.59
CA GLU A 127 -5.15 16.10 17.43
C GLU A 127 -4.36 15.62 16.21
N MET A 128 -3.14 16.12 15.97
CA MET A 128 -2.28 15.63 14.91
C MET A 128 -1.97 14.13 15.07
N ILE A 129 -1.62 13.69 16.28
CA ILE A 129 -1.38 12.27 16.58
C ILE A 129 -2.65 11.44 16.34
N LYS A 130 -3.82 11.90 16.81
CA LYS A 130 -5.10 11.20 16.60
C LYS A 130 -5.47 11.06 15.13
N GLU A 131 -5.35 12.13 14.37
CA GLU A 131 -5.67 12.12 12.94
C GLU A 131 -4.73 11.20 12.15
N ASN A 132 -3.45 11.14 12.54
CA ASN A 132 -2.53 10.18 11.95
C ASN A 132 -2.90 8.75 12.35
N LEU A 133 -3.17 8.46 13.63
CA LEU A 133 -3.63 7.14 14.05
C LEU A 133 -4.90 6.68 13.31
N ILE A 134 -5.86 7.57 13.10
CA ILE A 134 -7.07 7.26 12.33
C ILE A 134 -6.70 6.85 10.90
N ALA A 135 -5.80 7.59 10.27
CA ALA A 135 -5.39 7.29 8.91
C ALA A 135 -4.63 5.96 8.79
N GLU A 136 -3.72 5.67 9.73
CA GLU A 136 -3.05 4.36 9.75
C GLU A 136 -4.03 3.20 9.88
N ARG A 137 -5.03 3.35 10.74
CA ARG A 137 -6.08 2.33 10.89
C ARG A 137 -6.90 2.13 9.61
N ILE A 138 -7.16 3.21 8.87
CA ILE A 138 -7.79 3.13 7.54
C ILE A 138 -6.87 2.40 6.57
N ALA A 139 -5.58 2.73 6.55
CA ALA A 139 -4.58 2.08 5.71
C ALA A 139 -4.49 0.56 6.00
N VAL A 140 -4.33 0.18 7.27
CA VAL A 140 -4.29 -1.22 7.71
C VAL A 140 -5.50 -2.02 7.23
N ASP A 141 -6.72 -1.51 7.43
CA ASP A 141 -7.93 -2.20 6.99
C ASP A 141 -8.03 -2.26 5.46
N HIS A 142 -7.68 -1.19 4.78
CA HIS A 142 -7.66 -1.12 3.32
C HIS A 142 -6.65 -2.10 2.72
N TYR A 143 -5.42 -2.13 3.21
CA TYR A 143 -4.40 -3.08 2.74
C TYR A 143 -4.81 -4.53 2.96
N ARG A 144 -5.42 -4.87 4.10
CA ARG A 144 -5.97 -6.22 4.35
C ARG A 144 -7.05 -6.63 3.34
N GLU A 145 -7.89 -5.70 2.91
CA GLU A 145 -8.89 -5.96 1.86
C GLU A 145 -8.23 -6.16 0.50
N LEU A 146 -7.27 -5.31 0.14
CA LEU A 146 -6.53 -5.40 -1.12
C LEU A 146 -5.73 -6.71 -1.24
N ILE A 147 -5.06 -7.12 -0.18
CA ILE A 147 -4.33 -8.39 -0.11
C ILE A 147 -5.27 -9.57 -0.41
N ARG A 148 -6.47 -9.58 0.18
CA ARG A 148 -7.49 -10.60 -0.11
C ARG A 148 -7.99 -10.53 -1.57
N TYR A 149 -8.15 -9.32 -2.10
CA TYR A 149 -8.59 -9.12 -3.48
C TYR A 149 -7.59 -9.67 -4.49
N PHE A 150 -6.31 -9.34 -4.36
CA PHE A 150 -5.26 -9.78 -5.28
C PHE A 150 -4.98 -11.28 -5.13
N GLY A 151 -4.91 -11.79 -3.90
CA GLY A 151 -4.78 -13.22 -3.57
C GLY A 151 -3.78 -13.95 -4.49
N ASP A 152 -4.19 -15.10 -5.00
CA ASP A 152 -3.38 -15.92 -5.94
C ASP A 152 -3.45 -15.45 -7.40
N LYS A 153 -4.27 -14.42 -7.70
CA LYS A 153 -4.41 -13.90 -9.05
C LYS A 153 -3.23 -13.00 -9.43
N ASP A 154 -2.71 -12.24 -8.46
CA ASP A 154 -1.55 -11.38 -8.59
C ASP A 154 -0.66 -11.47 -7.33
N PRO A 155 0.13 -12.52 -7.19
CA PRO A 155 1.00 -12.70 -6.03
C PRO A 155 2.08 -11.63 -5.92
N GLY A 156 2.49 -10.99 -7.02
CA GLY A 156 3.45 -9.90 -7.01
C GLY A 156 2.91 -8.66 -6.32
N THR A 157 1.71 -8.21 -6.72
CA THR A 157 1.02 -7.10 -6.05
C THR A 157 0.68 -7.45 -4.60
N ARG A 158 0.18 -8.65 -4.34
CA ARG A 158 -0.11 -9.10 -2.98
C ARG A 158 1.12 -9.02 -2.07
N THR A 159 2.27 -9.53 -2.50
CA THR A 159 3.50 -9.51 -1.69
C THR A 159 3.98 -8.09 -1.40
N MET A 160 3.90 -7.18 -2.36
CA MET A 160 4.20 -5.76 -2.15
C MET A 160 3.27 -5.17 -1.07
N LEU A 161 1.95 -5.38 -1.19
CA LEU A 161 0.97 -4.87 -0.23
C LEU A 161 1.11 -5.51 1.16
N GLU A 162 1.51 -6.79 1.25
CA GLU A 162 1.84 -7.45 2.51
C GLU A 162 3.06 -6.80 3.19
N GLY A 163 4.06 -6.38 2.41
CA GLY A 163 5.22 -5.64 2.91
C GLY A 163 4.84 -4.27 3.48
N ILE A 164 4.04 -3.51 2.75
CA ILE A 164 3.53 -2.20 3.21
C ILE A 164 2.67 -2.37 4.46
N LEU A 165 1.73 -3.33 4.48
CA LEU A 165 0.85 -3.57 5.63
C LEU A 165 1.63 -3.75 6.94
N VAL A 166 2.77 -4.43 6.93
CA VAL A 166 3.59 -4.61 8.14
C VAL A 166 4.07 -3.27 8.69
N VAL A 167 4.46 -2.33 7.82
CA VAL A 167 4.90 -0.99 8.21
C VAL A 167 3.72 -0.15 8.69
N GLU A 168 2.56 -0.21 8.03
CA GLU A 168 1.34 0.50 8.45
C GLU A 168 0.86 0.05 9.84
N GLU A 169 0.99 -1.25 10.17
CA GLU A 169 0.68 -1.76 11.51
C GLU A 169 1.67 -1.22 12.56
N GLU A 170 2.95 -1.03 12.21
CA GLU A 170 3.96 -0.37 13.05
C GLU A 170 3.62 1.11 13.25
N HIS A 171 3.34 1.86 12.16
CA HIS A 171 2.91 3.27 12.23
C HIS A 171 1.69 3.45 13.13
N ALA A 172 0.68 2.58 13.01
CA ALA A 172 -0.50 2.64 13.87
C ALA A 172 -0.16 2.43 15.35
N ASN A 173 0.79 1.53 15.66
CA ASN A 173 1.26 1.32 17.02
C ASN A 173 2.02 2.55 17.55
N ASP A 174 2.93 3.12 16.76
CA ASP A 174 3.70 4.30 17.14
C ASP A 174 2.80 5.51 17.42
N MET A 175 1.81 5.75 16.57
CA MET A 175 0.82 6.81 16.80
C MET A 175 -0.02 6.54 18.06
N HIS A 176 -0.37 5.28 18.34
CA HIS A 176 -1.07 4.92 19.56
C HIS A 176 -0.20 5.18 20.80
N ASP A 177 1.06 4.79 20.79
CA ASP A 177 1.97 4.97 21.92
C ASP A 177 2.25 6.47 22.18
N LEU A 178 2.41 7.28 21.13
CA LEU A 178 2.49 8.73 21.26
C LEU A 178 1.21 9.31 21.87
N LEU A 179 0.04 8.82 21.47
CA LEU A 179 -1.23 9.29 22.02
C LEU A 179 -1.35 8.97 23.49
N VAL A 180 -0.99 7.76 23.92
CA VAL A 180 -0.95 7.35 25.33
C VAL A 180 0.00 8.23 26.12
N ALA A 181 1.19 8.51 25.61
CA ALA A 181 2.19 9.35 26.26
C ALA A 181 1.71 10.80 26.48
N HIS A 182 0.86 11.33 25.60
CA HIS A 182 0.40 12.72 25.65
C HIS A 182 -0.97 12.92 26.29
N GLN A 183 -1.82 11.89 26.36
CA GLN A 183 -3.17 11.96 26.96
C GLN A 183 -3.38 11.05 28.17
N GLY A 184 -2.43 10.17 28.48
CA GLY A 184 -2.66 9.02 29.35
C GLY A 184 -3.44 7.92 28.62
N HIS A 185 -3.53 6.73 29.25
CA HIS A 185 -4.27 5.62 28.66
C HIS A 185 -5.71 6.06 28.31
N PRO A 186 -6.16 5.92 27.06
CA PRO A 186 -7.58 5.98 26.78
C PRO A 186 -8.22 4.86 27.61
N MET A 187 -9.18 5.21 28.47
CA MET A 187 -9.98 4.19 29.15
C MET A 187 -10.68 3.36 28.07
N LEU A 188 -10.41 2.07 28.09
CA LEU A 188 -11.09 1.07 27.25
C LEU A 188 -12.58 1.06 27.53
#